data_0e4b9d61ed727c671592a76664feb1fc
#
_entry.id   0e4b9d61ed727c671592a76664feb1fc
#
_cell.length_a   1.000
_cell.length_b   1.000
_cell.length_c   1.000
_cell.angle_alpha   90.00
_cell.angle_beta   90.00
_cell.angle_gamma   90.00
#
_symmetry.space_group_name_H-M   'P 1'
#
loop_
_entity.id
_entity.type
_entity.pdbx_description
1 polymer ?
#
loop_
_entity_poly.entity_id
_entity_poly.type
_entity_poly.pdbx_seq_one_letter_code
_entity_poly.pdbx_strand_id
1 'polypeptide(L)'
;MDEGTGFGRGFAVGGGVAAAVVEAIKHIDPSREIQIEYGDGLRECKKMLMMAKAGKRNGYLLEGMGCPGGCVAGAGTIAPVKDSTMSVERFKNAAVVQSTTESPYLDRLRDVEESC
;
A
#
# COMPACT_ATOMS: atom_id res chain seq x y z
N MET A 1 4.96 7.33 -17.90
CA MET A 1 4.80 6.58 -16.62
C MET A 1 6.03 6.65 -15.72
N ASP A 2 6.94 7.58 -16.02
CA ASP A 2 8.18 7.71 -15.25
C ASP A 2 7.99 8.51 -13.94
N GLU A 3 6.80 9.04 -13.71
CA GLU A 3 6.45 9.95 -12.62
C GLU A 3 5.72 9.27 -11.44
N GLY A 4 5.50 7.94 -11.51
CA GLY A 4 4.93 7.19 -10.38
C GLY A 4 5.89 7.16 -9.20
N THR A 5 5.36 7.46 -8.00
CA THR A 5 6.15 7.44 -6.77
C THR A 5 6.62 6.03 -6.41
N GLY A 6 7.71 5.92 -5.67
CA GLY A 6 8.23 4.63 -5.21
C GLY A 6 7.19 3.83 -4.44
N PHE A 7 6.53 4.44 -3.46
CA PHE A 7 5.45 3.78 -2.72
C PHE A 7 4.29 3.38 -3.62
N GLY A 8 3.88 4.23 -4.59
CA GLY A 8 2.82 3.89 -5.54
C GLY A 8 3.17 2.70 -6.43
N ARG A 9 4.42 2.61 -6.90
CA ARG A 9 4.91 1.47 -7.69
C ARG A 9 4.91 0.15 -6.91
N GLY A 10 4.96 0.22 -5.58
CA GLY A 10 4.97 -0.95 -4.68
C GLY A 10 3.62 -1.60 -4.42
N PHE A 11 2.51 -1.03 -4.89
CA PHE A 11 1.14 -1.50 -4.55
C PHE A 11 0.85 -2.93 -5.02
N ALA A 12 1.56 -3.43 -6.02
CA ALA A 12 1.36 -4.77 -6.55
C ALA A 12 1.87 -5.89 -5.61
N VAL A 13 2.68 -5.56 -4.63
CA VAL A 13 3.21 -6.49 -3.62
C VAL A 13 2.42 -6.35 -2.32
N GLY A 14 2.15 -7.47 -1.63
CA GLY A 14 1.48 -7.45 -0.33
C GLY A 14 2.22 -6.56 0.67
N GLY A 15 1.50 -5.70 1.37
CA GLY A 15 2.06 -4.71 2.28
C GLY A 15 2.41 -3.36 1.64
N GLY A 16 2.38 -3.26 0.31
CA GLY A 16 2.78 -2.04 -0.41
C GLY A 16 1.85 -0.86 -0.19
N VAL A 17 0.55 -1.11 -0.10
CA VAL A 17 -0.45 -0.06 0.14
C VAL A 17 -0.35 0.45 1.58
N ALA A 18 -0.28 -0.47 2.56
CA ALA A 18 -0.10 -0.08 3.97
C ALA A 18 1.20 0.72 4.17
N ALA A 19 2.29 0.33 3.52
CA ALA A 19 3.55 1.08 3.60
C ALA A 19 3.41 2.52 3.10
N ALA A 20 2.69 2.74 2.00
CA ALA A 20 2.43 4.07 1.47
C ALA A 20 1.55 4.92 2.41
N VAL A 21 0.53 4.30 3.01
CA VAL A 21 -0.36 4.97 3.99
C VAL A 21 0.41 5.35 5.25
N VAL A 22 1.25 4.45 5.78
CA VAL A 22 2.10 4.73 6.95
C VAL A 22 3.06 5.87 6.68
N GLU A 23 3.66 5.90 5.49
CA GLU A 23 4.53 7.00 5.07
C GLU A 23 3.78 8.34 5.09
N ALA A 24 2.59 8.38 4.51
CA ALA A 24 1.76 9.58 4.50
C ALA A 24 1.37 10.02 5.92
N ILE A 25 0.99 9.08 6.80
CA ILE A 25 0.65 9.39 8.19
C ILE A 25 1.87 9.94 8.95
N LYS A 26 3.05 9.36 8.78
CA LYS A 26 4.29 9.86 9.39
C LYS A 26 4.69 11.25 8.90
N HIS A 27 4.34 11.57 7.67
CA HIS A 27 4.54 12.91 7.13
C HIS A 27 3.63 13.94 7.81
N ILE A 28 2.37 13.56 8.11
CA ILE A 28 1.37 14.41 8.78
C ILE A 28 1.66 14.51 10.28
N ASP A 29 1.96 13.40 10.92
CA ASP A 29 2.22 13.29 12.36
C ASP A 29 3.39 12.32 12.63
N PRO A 30 4.64 12.83 12.65
CA PRO A 30 5.83 11.99 12.87
C PRO A 30 5.87 11.28 14.23
N SER A 31 5.10 11.76 15.21
CA SER A 31 5.06 11.18 16.56
C SER A 31 4.15 9.96 16.67
N ARG A 32 3.30 9.74 15.66
CA ARG A 32 2.29 8.70 15.70
C ARG A 32 2.86 7.32 15.36
N GLU A 33 2.77 6.41 16.31
CA GLU A 33 3.04 5.00 16.07
C GLU A 33 1.81 4.32 15.47
N ILE A 34 2.01 3.58 14.38
CA ILE A 34 0.95 2.89 13.66
C ILE A 34 1.21 1.41 13.71
N GLN A 35 0.25 0.67 14.23
CA GLN A 35 0.26 -0.78 14.16
C GLN A 35 -0.44 -1.24 12.89
N ILE A 36 0.15 -2.19 12.19
CA ILE A 36 -0.37 -2.71 10.93
C ILE A 36 -0.68 -4.17 11.10
N GLU A 37 -1.80 -4.62 10.55
CA GLU A 37 -2.11 -6.03 10.39
C GLU A 37 -2.45 -6.32 8.93
N TYR A 38 -1.94 -7.43 8.44
CA TYR A 38 -2.11 -7.87 7.06
C TYR A 38 -3.04 -9.08 7.01
N GLY A 39 -4.04 -9.03 6.13
CA GLY A 39 -4.83 -10.18 5.74
C GLY A 39 -4.37 -10.69 4.38
N ASP A 40 -3.64 -11.79 4.35
CA ASP A 40 -3.10 -12.37 3.12
C ASP A 40 -4.00 -13.49 2.61
N GLY A 41 -4.84 -13.17 1.67
CA GLY A 41 -5.93 -14.01 1.16
C GLY A 41 -7.24 -13.81 1.91
N LEU A 42 -8.35 -14.19 1.27
CA LEU A 42 -9.72 -13.94 1.77
C LEU A 42 -10.00 -14.53 3.15
N ARG A 43 -9.40 -15.67 3.47
CA ARG A 43 -9.56 -16.31 4.78
C ARG A 43 -8.96 -15.47 5.90
N GLU A 44 -7.74 -14.96 5.70
CA GLU A 44 -7.06 -14.11 6.66
C GLU A 44 -7.74 -12.74 6.76
N CYS A 45 -8.17 -12.16 5.64
CA CYS A 45 -8.98 -10.94 5.63
C CYS A 45 -10.23 -11.08 6.49
N LYS A 46 -10.96 -12.22 6.36
CA LYS A 46 -12.15 -12.49 7.16
C LYS A 46 -11.84 -12.53 8.67
N LYS A 47 -10.74 -13.22 9.07
CA LYS A 47 -10.31 -13.28 10.47
C LYS A 47 -9.97 -11.90 11.00
N MET A 48 -9.17 -11.14 10.26
CA MET A 48 -8.76 -9.78 10.59
C MET A 48 -9.99 -8.88 10.83
N LEU A 49 -10.98 -8.92 9.92
CA LEU A 49 -12.21 -8.14 10.06
C LEU A 49 -13.06 -8.58 11.26
N MET A 50 -13.09 -9.87 11.57
CA MET A 50 -13.77 -10.37 12.78
C MET A 50 -13.11 -9.85 14.06
N MET A 51 -11.78 -9.81 14.10
CA MET A 51 -11.02 -9.26 15.22
C MET A 51 -11.25 -7.75 15.36
N ALA A 52 -11.27 -7.03 14.24
CA ALA A 52 -11.58 -5.60 14.22
C ALA A 52 -13.00 -5.33 14.73
N LYS A 53 -14.00 -6.09 14.26
CA LYS A 53 -15.39 -6.01 14.74
C LYS A 53 -15.51 -6.29 16.25
N ALA A 54 -14.67 -7.16 16.78
CA ALA A 54 -14.61 -7.44 18.22
C ALA A 54 -13.84 -6.40 19.04
N GLY A 55 -13.42 -5.29 18.43
CA GLY A 55 -12.70 -4.19 19.10
C GLY A 55 -11.23 -4.49 19.43
N LYS A 56 -10.68 -5.61 18.94
CA LYS A 56 -9.30 -6.04 19.25
C LYS A 56 -8.23 -5.39 18.35
N ARG A 57 -8.64 -4.54 17.42
CA ARG A 57 -7.76 -3.88 16.44
C ARG A 57 -8.02 -2.38 16.36
N ASN A 58 -8.43 -1.77 17.46
CA ASN A 58 -8.64 -0.33 17.52
C ASN A 58 -7.30 0.39 17.32
N GLY A 59 -7.26 1.36 16.41
CA GLY A 59 -6.04 2.11 16.07
C GLY A 59 -5.09 1.40 15.11
N TYR A 60 -5.42 0.22 14.63
CA TYR A 60 -4.65 -0.50 13.62
C TYR A 60 -4.98 -0.01 12.21
N LEU A 61 -3.97 0.03 11.35
CA LEU A 61 -4.15 0.05 9.90
C LEU A 61 -4.29 -1.40 9.42
N LEU A 62 -5.39 -1.69 8.75
CA LEU A 62 -5.68 -3.03 8.25
C LEU A 62 -5.52 -3.05 6.73
N GLU A 63 -4.64 -3.91 6.22
CA GLU A 63 -4.51 -4.17 4.78
C GLU A 63 -4.98 -5.58 4.46
N GLY A 64 -5.92 -5.71 3.54
CA GLY A 64 -6.41 -7.00 3.06
C GLY A 64 -6.12 -7.21 1.58
N MET A 65 -5.49 -8.34 1.24
CA MET A 65 -5.22 -8.75 -0.14
C MET A 65 -6.03 -10.01 -0.47
N GLY A 66 -6.77 -9.97 -1.58
CA GLY A 66 -7.55 -11.12 -2.04
C GLY A 66 -6.66 -12.26 -2.52
N CYS A 67 -5.53 -11.96 -3.15
CA CYS A 67 -4.53 -12.92 -3.61
C CYS A 67 -3.38 -12.98 -2.62
N PRO A 68 -3.03 -14.17 -2.06
CA PRO A 68 -1.86 -14.32 -1.21
C PRO A 68 -0.58 -13.89 -1.93
N GLY A 69 0.19 -12.98 -1.30
CA GLY A 69 1.39 -12.40 -1.89
C GLY A 69 1.16 -11.12 -2.73
N GLY A 70 -0.09 -10.67 -2.86
CA GLY A 70 -0.44 -9.47 -3.61
C GLY A 70 -0.75 -9.72 -5.09
N CYS A 71 -0.86 -8.64 -5.87
CA CYS A 71 -1.20 -8.73 -7.30
C CYS A 71 -0.17 -9.48 -8.13
N VAL A 72 1.10 -9.47 -7.71
CA VAL A 72 2.19 -10.24 -8.36
C VAL A 72 1.98 -11.76 -8.29
N ALA A 73 1.12 -12.23 -7.39
CA ALA A 73 0.73 -13.63 -7.23
C ALA A 73 -0.73 -13.89 -7.66
N GLY A 74 -1.38 -12.90 -8.28
CA GLY A 74 -2.77 -12.98 -8.67
C GLY A 74 -3.04 -13.94 -9.82
N ALA A 75 -4.33 -14.26 -10.01
CA ALA A 75 -4.77 -15.10 -11.12
C ALA A 75 -4.39 -14.47 -12.48
N GLY A 76 -3.84 -15.29 -13.38
CA GLY A 76 -3.37 -14.83 -14.68
C GLY A 76 -1.91 -14.39 -14.73
N THR A 77 -1.21 -14.34 -13.60
CA THR A 77 0.25 -14.14 -13.61
C THR A 77 0.96 -15.41 -14.09
N ILE A 78 1.95 -15.25 -14.96
CA ILE A 78 2.70 -16.35 -15.56
C ILE A 78 4.14 -16.44 -15.06
N ALA A 79 4.66 -15.36 -14.47
CA ALA A 79 5.99 -15.31 -13.91
C ALA A 79 6.00 -15.83 -12.46
N PRO A 80 7.11 -16.44 -12.00
CA PRO A 80 7.27 -16.81 -10.60
C PRO A 80 7.10 -15.60 -9.68
N VAL A 81 6.36 -15.77 -8.58
CA VAL A 81 6.04 -14.68 -7.64
C VAL A 81 7.29 -13.98 -7.12
N LYS A 82 8.33 -14.75 -6.81
CA LYS A 82 9.62 -14.21 -6.34
C LYS A 82 10.25 -13.25 -7.35
N ASP A 83 10.26 -13.63 -8.62
CA ASP A 83 10.88 -12.83 -9.70
C ASP A 83 10.05 -11.55 -9.96
N SER A 84 8.72 -11.69 -9.95
CA SER A 84 7.80 -10.57 -10.08
C SER A 84 7.95 -9.59 -8.92
N THR A 85 8.05 -10.07 -7.68
CA THR A 85 8.27 -9.24 -6.49
C THR A 85 9.58 -8.49 -6.60
N MET A 86 10.69 -9.16 -6.93
CA MET A 86 12.00 -8.50 -7.11
C MET A 86 11.98 -7.47 -8.24
N SER A 87 11.22 -7.71 -9.30
CA SER A 87 11.07 -6.75 -10.40
C SER A 87 10.29 -5.51 -9.98
N VAL A 88 9.22 -5.67 -9.21
CA VAL A 88 8.44 -4.56 -8.64
C VAL A 88 9.29 -3.77 -7.64
N GLU A 89 10.06 -4.43 -6.78
CA GLU A 89 10.95 -3.76 -5.84
C GLU A 89 12.03 -2.93 -6.54
N ARG A 90 12.65 -3.48 -7.59
CA ARG A 90 13.60 -2.72 -8.42
C ARG A 90 12.94 -1.50 -9.06
N PHE A 91 11.75 -1.66 -9.62
CA PHE A 91 10.99 -0.58 -10.23
C PHE A 91 10.58 0.49 -9.20
N LYS A 92 10.17 0.07 -8.00
CA LYS A 92 9.89 0.94 -6.86
C LYS A 92 11.12 1.77 -6.48
N ASN A 93 12.27 1.11 -6.30
CA ASN A 93 13.49 1.77 -5.85
C ASN A 93 14.11 2.69 -6.91
N ALA A 94 13.80 2.46 -8.19
CA ALA A 94 14.21 3.31 -9.29
C ALA A 94 13.36 4.58 -9.47
N ALA A 95 12.32 4.79 -8.66
CA ALA A 95 11.51 6.00 -8.74
C ALA A 95 12.32 7.22 -8.29
N VAL A 96 12.19 8.33 -9.02
CA VAL A 96 12.82 9.62 -8.69
C VAL A 96 12.19 10.21 -7.42
N VAL A 97 10.85 10.13 -7.34
CA VAL A 97 10.08 10.56 -6.17
C VAL A 97 9.64 9.32 -5.41
N GLN A 98 9.98 9.22 -4.13
CA GLN A 98 9.66 8.04 -3.33
C GLN A 98 8.30 8.16 -2.63
N SER A 99 8.05 9.29 -1.98
CA SER A 99 6.82 9.51 -1.22
C SER A 99 5.68 10.05 -2.09
N THR A 100 4.46 9.62 -1.80
CA THR A 100 3.25 10.19 -2.41
C THR A 100 3.04 11.64 -2.02
N THR A 101 3.53 12.05 -0.85
CA THR A 101 3.46 13.43 -0.34
C THR A 101 4.39 14.39 -1.08
N GLU A 102 5.35 13.87 -1.84
CA GLU A 102 6.27 14.64 -2.68
C GLU A 102 5.88 14.63 -4.16
N SER A 103 4.72 14.08 -4.49
CA SER A 103 4.26 13.97 -5.87
C SER A 103 3.99 15.34 -6.49
N PRO A 104 4.51 15.62 -7.71
CA PRO A 104 4.24 16.87 -8.41
C PRO A 104 2.76 17.04 -8.81
N TYR A 105 1.94 15.99 -8.63
CA TYR A 105 0.50 16.03 -8.93
C TYR A 105 -0.38 16.41 -7.75
N LEU A 106 0.19 16.60 -6.54
CA LEU A 106 -0.60 16.99 -5.37
C LEU A 106 -1.36 18.31 -5.56
N ASP A 107 -0.74 19.26 -6.24
CA ASP A 107 -1.37 20.57 -6.49
C ASP A 107 -2.61 20.43 -7.38
N ARG A 108 -2.60 19.50 -8.34
CA ARG A 108 -3.77 19.22 -9.19
C ARG A 108 -4.94 18.61 -8.40
N LEU A 109 -4.67 17.86 -7.34
CA LEU A 109 -5.71 17.32 -6.46
C LEU A 109 -6.38 18.44 -5.66
N ARG A 110 -5.61 19.41 -5.19
CA ARG A 110 -6.15 20.59 -4.50
C ARG A 110 -7.08 21.41 -5.39
N ASP A 111 -6.71 21.60 -6.66
CA ASP A 111 -7.55 22.30 -7.64
C ASP A 111 -8.91 21.60 -7.84
N VAL A 112 -8.95 20.27 -7.74
CA VAL A 112 -10.20 19.48 -7.83
C VAL A 112 -11.04 19.63 -6.57
N GLU A 113 -10.45 19.63 -5.38
CA GLU A 113 -11.16 19.81 -4.11
C GLU A 113 -11.79 21.20 -3.99
N GLU A 114 -11.12 22.25 -4.48
CA GLU A 114 -11.63 23.62 -4.50
C GLU A 114 -12.74 23.83 -5.54
N SER A 115 -12.88 22.94 -6.52
CA SER A 115 -13.88 23.01 -7.58
C SER A 115 -15.17 22.21 -7.30
N CYS A 116 -15.19 21.44 -6.21
CA CYS A 116 -16.36 20.70 -5.72
C CYS A 116 -17.07 21.43 -4.59
#